data_2c0ede7b839ae587989957559156e36d
#
_entry.id   2c0ede7b839ae587989957559156e36d
#
_cell.length_a   1.000
_cell.length_b   1.000
_cell.length_c   1.000
_cell.angle_alpha   90.00
_cell.angle_beta   90.00
_cell.angle_gamma   90.00
#
_symmetry.space_group_name_H-M   'P 1'
#
loop_
_entity.id
_entity.type
_entity.pdbx_description
1 polymer ?
#
loop_
_entity_poly.entity_id
_entity_poly.type
_entity_poly.pdbx_seq_one_letter_code
_entity_poly.pdbx_strand_id
1 'polypeptide(L)'
;MEKILGKIIRAEYGTVKDYPFLLGLRLSFSLNGSVVSDGGKYTTNIEVYTSDMDFTVKNLMVHTLLKQAKVNYVSQLVGIPVEVTVEKNVFKDFRILTESL
;
A
#
# COMPACT_ATOMS: atom_id res chain seq x y z
N MET A 1 15.41 -6.11 10.60
CA MET A 1 14.54 -5.31 9.71
C MET A 1 14.07 -4.08 10.44
N GLU A 2 14.04 -2.97 9.74
CA GLU A 2 13.54 -1.73 10.30
C GLU A 2 12.06 -1.56 10.00
N LYS A 3 11.38 -0.79 10.84
CA LYS A 3 9.99 -0.45 10.66
C LYS A 3 9.84 1.06 10.66
N ILE A 4 9.12 1.58 9.67
CA ILE A 4 8.92 3.01 9.49
C ILE A 4 7.42 3.29 9.51
N LEU A 5 7.02 4.28 10.30
CA LEU A 5 5.63 4.70 10.35
C LEU A 5 5.32 5.60 9.16
N GLY A 6 4.08 5.52 8.71
CA GLY A 6 3.61 6.34 7.61
C GLY A 6 2.10 6.35 7.53
N LYS A 7 1.60 6.87 6.44
CA LYS A 7 0.16 6.86 6.18
C LYS A 7 -0.10 6.68 4.69
N ILE A 8 -1.28 6.17 4.36
CA ILE A 8 -1.72 6.04 2.98
C ILE A 8 -2.14 7.41 2.48
N ILE A 9 -1.56 7.86 1.36
CA ILE A 9 -1.90 9.14 0.75
C ILE A 9 -2.68 8.97 -0.55
N ARG A 10 -2.68 7.77 -1.13
CA ARG A 10 -3.45 7.45 -2.32
C ARG A 10 -3.88 5.99 -2.26
N ALA A 11 -5.14 5.73 -2.60
CA ALA A 11 -5.67 4.37 -2.66
C ALA A 11 -6.62 4.28 -3.85
N GLU A 12 -6.32 3.41 -4.79
CA GLU A 12 -7.09 3.22 -6.00
C GLU A 12 -7.25 1.73 -6.30
N TYR A 13 -8.43 1.35 -6.75
CA TYR A 13 -8.71 -0.01 -7.20
C TYR A 13 -9.49 0.09 -8.51
N GLY A 14 -8.96 -0.51 -9.56
CA GLY A 14 -9.61 -0.44 -10.85
C GLY A 14 -8.77 -1.12 -11.92
N THR A 15 -9.04 -0.78 -13.19
CA THR A 15 -8.30 -1.38 -14.30
C THR A 15 -6.90 -0.80 -14.39
N VAL A 16 -5.97 -1.66 -14.82
CA VAL A 16 -4.59 -1.27 -15.05
C VAL A 16 -4.52 -0.43 -16.32
N LYS A 17 -3.80 0.69 -16.27
CA LYS A 17 -3.75 1.67 -17.36
C LYS A 17 -3.44 1.04 -18.72
N ASP A 18 -2.40 0.21 -18.79
CA ASP A 18 -1.96 -0.37 -20.06
C ASP A 18 -2.57 -1.76 -20.31
N TYR A 19 -3.35 -2.26 -19.37
CA TYR A 19 -3.95 -3.59 -19.45
C TYR A 19 -5.37 -3.52 -18.88
N PRO A 20 -6.31 -2.93 -19.64
CA PRO A 20 -7.66 -2.64 -19.12
C PRO A 20 -8.47 -3.87 -18.71
N PHE A 21 -8.01 -5.07 -19.05
CA PHE A 21 -8.63 -6.33 -18.64
C PHE A 21 -8.14 -6.83 -17.28
N LEU A 22 -7.13 -6.17 -16.70
CA LEU A 22 -6.61 -6.54 -15.38
C LEU A 22 -7.11 -5.56 -14.33
N LEU A 23 -7.40 -6.07 -13.14
CA LEU A 23 -7.70 -5.24 -11.98
C LEU A 23 -6.45 -5.10 -11.13
N GLY A 24 -6.24 -3.91 -10.59
CA GLY A 24 -5.09 -3.62 -9.75
C GLY A 24 -5.45 -2.77 -8.57
N LEU A 25 -4.71 -2.96 -7.49
CA LEU A 25 -4.76 -2.12 -6.30
C LEU A 25 -3.48 -1.30 -6.27
N ARG A 26 -3.63 0.03 -6.18
CA ARG A 26 -2.51 0.96 -6.09
C ARG A 26 -2.61 1.71 -4.76
N LEU A 27 -1.57 1.61 -3.97
CA LEU A 27 -1.46 2.34 -2.71
C LEU A 27 -0.18 3.15 -2.71
N SER A 28 -0.29 4.42 -2.31
CA SER A 28 0.88 5.27 -2.12
C SER A 28 0.98 5.63 -0.66
N PHE A 29 2.21 5.60 -0.12
CA PHE A 29 2.47 5.89 1.28
C PHE A 29 3.38 7.10 1.42
N SER A 30 3.11 7.92 2.43
CA SER A 30 4.04 8.94 2.91
C SER A 30 4.67 8.41 4.19
N LEU A 31 5.99 8.32 4.22
CA LEU A 31 6.73 7.70 5.32
C LEU A 31 7.43 8.75 6.18
N ASN A 32 7.59 8.43 7.47
CA ASN A 32 8.37 9.24 8.41
C ASN A 32 9.86 8.86 8.38
N GLY A 33 10.34 8.40 7.25
CA GLY A 33 11.73 8.01 7.04
C GLY A 33 11.96 7.76 5.57
N SER A 34 13.22 7.58 5.18
CA SER A 34 13.58 7.39 3.78
C SER A 34 13.82 5.94 3.45
N VAL A 35 13.39 5.52 2.25
CA VAL A 35 13.69 4.22 1.68
C VAL A 35 14.32 4.41 0.31
N VAL A 36 15.01 3.40 -0.16
CA VAL A 36 15.61 3.42 -1.49
C VAL A 36 14.58 3.01 -2.51
N SER A 37 14.32 3.89 -3.47
CA SER A 37 13.41 3.62 -4.58
C SER A 37 14.14 2.91 -5.71
N ASP A 38 13.38 2.49 -6.73
CA ASP A 38 13.94 1.99 -7.97
C ASP A 38 14.86 3.06 -8.55
N GLY A 39 16.05 2.67 -8.97
CA GLY A 39 17.06 3.60 -9.46
C GLY A 39 18.01 4.10 -8.37
N GLY A 40 17.86 3.61 -7.13
CA GLY A 40 18.82 3.89 -6.04
C GLY A 40 18.68 5.24 -5.37
N LYS A 41 17.57 5.93 -5.57
CA LYS A 41 17.33 7.22 -4.92
C LYS A 41 16.55 7.05 -3.62
N TYR A 42 16.89 7.85 -2.60
CA TYR A 42 16.14 7.89 -1.37
C TYR A 42 14.85 8.69 -1.55
N THR A 43 13.77 8.18 -0.98
CA THR A 43 12.46 8.84 -1.04
C THR A 43 11.68 8.58 0.24
N THR A 44 10.79 9.51 0.58
CA THR A 44 9.84 9.33 1.68
C THR A 44 8.46 8.90 1.19
N ASN A 45 8.28 8.81 -0.12
CA ASN A 45 7.02 8.37 -0.74
C ASN A 45 7.27 7.11 -1.55
N ILE A 46 6.44 6.09 -1.34
CA ILE A 46 6.52 4.85 -2.11
C ILE A 46 5.15 4.47 -2.63
N GLU A 47 5.14 3.72 -3.70
CA GLU A 47 3.92 3.20 -4.31
C GLU A 47 3.99 1.69 -4.36
N VAL A 48 2.91 1.05 -3.90
CA VAL A 48 2.75 -0.41 -3.95
C VAL A 48 1.63 -0.71 -4.94
N TYR A 49 1.89 -1.63 -5.84
CA TYR A 49 0.99 -1.92 -6.94
C TYR A 49 0.87 -3.42 -7.14
N THR A 50 -0.36 -3.91 -7.20
CA THR A 50 -0.64 -5.32 -7.46
C THR A 50 -1.59 -5.41 -8.64
N SER A 51 -1.18 -6.02 -9.74
CA SER A 51 -1.95 -5.96 -10.98
C SER A 51 -2.21 -7.31 -11.65
N ASP A 52 -1.55 -8.35 -11.24
CA ASP A 52 -1.50 -9.60 -11.98
C ASP A 52 -2.06 -10.81 -11.24
N MET A 53 -2.70 -10.56 -10.12
CA MET A 53 -3.18 -11.63 -9.28
C MET A 53 -4.52 -12.17 -9.73
N ASP A 54 -4.83 -13.37 -9.32
CA ASP A 54 -6.16 -13.94 -9.46
C ASP A 54 -7.20 -13.01 -8.84
N PHE A 55 -8.34 -12.88 -9.52
CA PHE A 55 -9.42 -11.98 -9.09
C PHE A 55 -9.89 -12.29 -7.67
N THR A 56 -10.03 -13.56 -7.33
CA THR A 56 -10.46 -13.98 -6.01
C THR A 56 -9.47 -13.54 -4.94
N VAL A 57 -8.17 -13.72 -5.21
CA VAL A 57 -7.11 -13.33 -4.27
C VAL A 57 -7.15 -11.82 -4.04
N LYS A 58 -7.30 -11.03 -5.10
CA LYS A 58 -7.38 -9.57 -4.97
C LYS A 58 -8.59 -9.13 -4.17
N ASN A 59 -9.74 -9.74 -4.40
CA ASN A 59 -10.94 -9.41 -3.64
C ASN A 59 -10.75 -9.69 -2.16
N LEU A 60 -10.13 -10.82 -1.81
CA LEU A 60 -9.85 -11.16 -0.42
C LEU A 60 -8.87 -10.16 0.20
N MET A 61 -7.83 -9.76 -0.54
CA MET A 61 -6.85 -8.81 -0.06
C MET A 61 -7.48 -7.43 0.20
N VAL A 62 -8.27 -6.94 -0.74
CA VAL A 62 -8.96 -5.66 -0.59
C VAL A 62 -9.93 -5.72 0.60
N HIS A 63 -10.71 -6.79 0.69
CA HIS A 63 -11.65 -6.97 1.79
C HIS A 63 -10.93 -6.95 3.16
N THR A 64 -9.81 -7.63 3.25
CA THR A 64 -9.02 -7.68 4.47
C THR A 64 -8.50 -6.29 4.85
N LEU A 65 -7.98 -5.53 3.89
CA LEU A 65 -7.51 -4.18 4.13
C LEU A 65 -8.62 -3.26 4.64
N LEU A 66 -9.78 -3.30 4.00
CA LEU A 66 -10.92 -2.46 4.39
C LEU A 66 -11.39 -2.82 5.79
N LYS A 67 -11.44 -4.10 6.11
CA LYS A 67 -11.85 -4.56 7.43
C LYS A 67 -10.86 -4.12 8.51
N GLN A 68 -9.57 -4.25 8.26
CA GLN A 68 -8.53 -3.82 9.19
C GLN A 68 -8.57 -2.31 9.42
N ALA A 69 -8.79 -1.54 8.37
CA ALA A 69 -8.86 -0.08 8.45
C ALA A 69 -10.21 0.42 8.95
N LYS A 70 -11.19 -0.45 9.11
CA LYS A 70 -12.55 -0.14 9.55
C LYS A 70 -13.24 0.86 8.62
N VAL A 71 -13.07 0.66 7.33
CA VAL A 71 -13.68 1.50 6.28
C VAL A 71 -14.43 0.62 5.29
N ASN A 72 -15.28 1.23 4.47
CA ASN A 72 -16.13 0.53 3.52
C ASN A 72 -15.65 0.61 2.07
N TYR A 73 -14.86 1.60 1.74
CA TYR A 73 -14.40 1.84 0.36
C TYR A 73 -12.90 2.06 0.33
N VAL A 74 -12.27 1.66 -0.79
CA VAL A 74 -10.83 1.83 -0.99
C VAL A 74 -10.43 3.30 -0.85
N SER A 75 -11.23 4.22 -1.36
CA SER A 75 -10.94 5.65 -1.27
C SER A 75 -10.84 6.15 0.18
N GLN A 76 -11.46 5.46 1.12
CA GLN A 76 -11.40 5.81 2.54
C GLN A 76 -10.11 5.37 3.23
N LEU A 77 -9.27 4.62 2.53
CA LEU A 77 -7.95 4.22 3.07
C LEU A 77 -6.99 5.41 3.14
N VAL A 78 -7.26 6.49 2.41
CA VAL A 78 -6.40 7.68 2.46
C VAL A 78 -6.42 8.26 3.87
N GLY A 79 -5.23 8.51 4.42
CA GLY A 79 -5.06 9.01 5.78
C GLY A 79 -4.90 7.93 6.84
N ILE A 80 -5.07 6.67 6.48
CA ILE A 80 -4.96 5.55 7.44
C ILE A 80 -3.47 5.32 7.76
N PRO A 81 -3.13 5.23 9.07
CA PRO A 81 -1.75 5.00 9.47
C PRO A 81 -1.29 3.57 9.17
N VAL A 82 -0.05 3.45 8.75
CA VAL A 82 0.57 2.16 8.41
C VAL A 82 1.94 2.05 9.04
N GLU A 83 2.41 0.81 9.17
CA GLU A 83 3.78 0.50 9.52
C GLU A 83 4.39 -0.24 8.34
N VAL A 84 5.48 0.29 7.82
CA VAL A 84 6.17 -0.27 6.67
C VAL A 84 7.42 -0.99 7.15
N THR A 85 7.60 -2.22 6.70
CA THR A 85 8.78 -3.02 7.00
C THR A 85 9.80 -2.81 5.89
N VAL A 86 11.03 -2.42 6.27
CA VAL A 86 12.14 -2.23 5.34
C VAL A 86 13.30 -3.11 5.71
N GLU A 87 14.05 -3.55 4.70
CA GLU A 87 15.27 -4.31 4.87
C GLU A 87 16.33 -3.71 3.97
N LYS A 88 17.47 -3.32 4.54
CA LYS A 88 18.55 -2.64 3.81
C LYS A 88 18.03 -1.42 3.05
N ASN A 89 17.14 -0.65 3.69
CA ASN A 89 16.51 0.56 3.16
C ASN A 89 15.56 0.30 1.98
N VAL A 90 15.17 -0.95 1.74
CA VAL A 90 14.24 -1.31 0.67
C VAL A 90 12.91 -1.76 1.27
N PHE A 91 11.81 -1.28 0.70
CA PHE A 91 10.46 -1.69 1.10
C PHE A 91 10.27 -3.20 0.96
N LYS A 92 9.68 -3.82 1.97
CA LYS A 92 9.34 -5.24 1.94
C LYS A 92 7.86 -5.48 2.08
N ASP A 93 7.21 -4.86 3.06
CA ASP A 93 5.81 -5.11 3.36
C ASP A 93 5.24 -3.94 4.17
N PHE A 94 3.94 -3.95 4.39
CA PHE A 94 3.27 -2.97 5.25
C PHE A 94 2.11 -3.64 5.98
N ARG A 95 1.67 -2.99 7.06
CA ARG A 95 0.44 -3.37 7.75
C ARG A 95 -0.30 -2.13 8.21
N ILE A 96 -1.62 -2.24 8.31
CA ILE A 96 -2.44 -1.18 8.90
C ILE A 96 -2.16 -1.15 10.41
N LEU A 97 -1.98 0.06 10.95
CA LEU A 97 -1.82 0.24 12.40
C LEU A 97 -3.19 0.23 13.05
N THR A 98 -3.75 -0.95 13.23
CA THR A 98 -5.09 -1.12 13.78
C THR A 98 -5.20 -0.58 15.20
N GLU A 99 -4.11 -0.60 15.94
CA GLU A 99 -4.04 -0.09 17.31
C GLU A 99 -4.13 1.44 17.39
N SER A 100 -3.97 2.12 16.25
CA SER A 100 -4.05 3.59 16.17
C SER A 100 -5.40 4.08 15.63
N LEU A 101 -6.32 3.17 15.38
CA LEU A 101 -7.64 3.53 14.82
C LEU A 101 -8.69 3.71 15.90
#